data_1915f4f72415750ddd3e96d860d93f03
#
_entry.id   1915f4f72415750ddd3e96d860d93f03
#
_cell.length_a   1.000
_cell.length_b   1.000
_cell.length_c   1.000
_cell.angle_alpha   90.00
_cell.angle_beta   90.00
_cell.angle_gamma   90.00
#
_symmetry.space_group_name_H-M   'P 1'
#
loop_
_entity.id
_entity.type
_entity.pdbx_description
1 polymer ?
#
loop_
_entity_poly.entity_id
_entity_poly.type
_entity_poly.pdbx_seq_one_letter_code
_entity_poly.pdbx_strand_id
1 'polypeptide(L)'
;METVDLSKFMEETKSADALAYDYALELSHLAVSDMSKQGLTKKELAERMGVSPQRLANLLNTQPNMTLKSVAQIALALGIRVEFSSEPAFSSEGPLQAR
;
A
#
# COMPACT_ATOMS: atom_id res chain seq x y z
N MET A 1 -1.43 -7.69 30.19
CA MET A 1 -1.61 -6.64 29.93
C MET A 1 -1.26 -6.31 28.61
N GLU A 2 -0.24 -6.70 28.10
CA GLU A 2 0.03 -6.45 26.76
C GLU A 2 -1.01 -7.02 25.91
N THR A 3 -1.58 -8.14 26.30
CA THR A 3 -2.64 -8.67 25.48
C THR A 3 -3.77 -7.68 25.37
N VAL A 4 -4.00 -6.97 26.41
CA VAL A 4 -5.04 -5.97 26.38
C VAL A 4 -4.71 -4.92 25.33
N ASP A 5 -3.48 -4.49 25.30
CA ASP A 5 -3.08 -3.48 24.33
C ASP A 5 -3.19 -4.00 22.93
N LEU A 6 -2.76 -5.23 22.72
CA LEU A 6 -2.84 -5.82 21.42
C LEU A 6 -4.29 -5.94 20.95
N SER A 7 -5.14 -6.36 21.87
CA SER A 7 -6.53 -6.50 21.54
C SER A 7 -7.12 -5.17 21.13
N LYS A 8 -6.80 -4.12 21.86
CA LYS A 8 -7.29 -2.81 21.55
C LYS A 8 -6.77 -2.34 20.20
N PHE A 9 -5.50 -2.58 19.95
CA PHE A 9 -4.92 -2.21 18.67
C PHE A 9 -5.65 -2.92 17.54
N MET A 10 -5.90 -4.19 17.69
CA MET A 10 -6.59 -4.93 16.66
C MET A 10 -8.00 -4.42 16.44
N GLU A 11 -8.67 -4.03 17.50
CA GLU A 11 -9.99 -3.48 17.35
C GLU A 11 -9.98 -2.15 16.61
N GLU A 12 -9.04 -1.31 16.95
CA GLU A 12 -8.95 -0.01 16.34
C GLU A 12 -8.58 -0.08 14.88
N THR A 13 -7.71 -1.01 14.54
CA THR A 13 -7.30 -1.16 13.16
C THR A 13 -8.24 -2.08 12.40
N LYS A 14 -9.17 -2.69 13.11
CA LYS A 14 -10.14 -3.56 12.49
C LYS A 14 -9.54 -4.72 11.75
N SER A 15 -8.42 -5.20 12.26
CA SER A 15 -7.87 -6.43 11.75
C SER A 15 -7.10 -6.25 10.45
N ALA A 16 -6.81 -7.37 9.83
CA ALA A 16 -6.02 -7.38 8.61
C ALA A 16 -6.69 -6.63 7.46
N ASP A 17 -8.02 -6.65 7.43
CA ASP A 17 -8.71 -5.96 6.36
C ASP A 17 -8.46 -4.46 6.41
N ALA A 18 -8.48 -3.88 7.59
CA ALA A 18 -8.23 -2.45 7.71
C ALA A 18 -6.78 -2.12 7.37
N LEU A 19 -5.86 -2.97 7.80
CA LEU A 19 -4.46 -2.75 7.45
C LEU A 19 -4.23 -2.86 5.96
N ALA A 20 -4.92 -3.79 5.31
CA ALA A 20 -4.79 -3.93 3.87
C ALA A 20 -5.27 -2.67 3.16
N TYR A 21 -6.32 -2.06 3.68
CA TYR A 21 -6.80 -0.81 3.13
C TYR A 21 -5.76 0.29 3.28
N ASP A 22 -5.14 0.37 4.46
CA ASP A 22 -4.12 1.36 4.69
C ASP A 22 -2.94 1.18 3.74
N TYR A 23 -2.52 -0.06 3.56
CA TYR A 23 -1.41 -0.34 2.65
C TYR A 23 -1.78 0.04 1.21
N ALA A 24 -2.99 -0.28 0.79
CA ALA A 24 -3.43 0.05 -0.55
C ALA A 24 -3.48 1.56 -0.75
N LEU A 25 -3.93 2.27 0.27
CA LEU A 25 -3.99 3.72 0.20
C LEU A 25 -2.60 4.31 0.06
N GLU A 26 -1.65 3.81 0.84
CA GLU A 26 -0.29 4.29 0.74
C GLU A 26 0.31 4.03 -0.63
N LEU A 27 0.05 2.85 -1.17
CA LEU A 27 0.56 2.53 -2.50
C LEU A 27 -0.06 3.43 -3.56
N SER A 28 -1.34 3.71 -3.44
CA SER A 28 -1.99 4.62 -4.37
C SER A 28 -1.40 6.01 -4.31
N HIS A 29 -1.16 6.50 -3.10
CA HIS A 29 -0.58 7.83 -2.94
C HIS A 29 0.83 7.88 -3.50
N LEU A 30 1.59 6.82 -3.28
CA LEU A 30 2.94 6.75 -3.80
C LEU A 30 2.94 6.77 -5.32
N ALA A 31 2.04 5.98 -5.92
CA ALA A 31 1.96 5.93 -7.37
C ALA A 31 1.57 7.28 -7.95
N VAL A 32 0.57 7.92 -7.36
CA VAL A 32 0.12 9.23 -7.85
C VAL A 32 1.22 10.26 -7.69
N SER A 33 1.94 10.21 -6.57
CA SER A 33 3.03 11.14 -6.33
C SER A 33 4.13 10.97 -7.38
N ASP A 34 4.49 9.73 -7.69
CA ASP A 34 5.53 9.49 -8.70
C ASP A 34 5.05 9.88 -10.09
N MET A 35 3.79 9.65 -10.39
CA MET A 35 3.25 10.11 -11.65
C MET A 35 3.39 11.63 -11.78
N SER A 36 3.05 12.31 -10.70
CA SER A 36 3.15 13.76 -10.71
C SER A 36 4.58 14.23 -10.92
N LYS A 37 5.52 13.58 -10.23
CA LYS A 37 6.93 13.94 -10.38
C LYS A 37 7.42 13.74 -11.81
N GLN A 38 6.90 12.73 -12.48
CA GLN A 38 7.31 12.43 -13.83
C GLN A 38 6.48 13.12 -14.90
N GLY A 39 5.47 13.87 -14.48
CA GLY A 39 4.58 14.50 -15.42
C GLY A 39 3.78 13.51 -16.24
N LEU A 40 3.43 12.39 -15.61
CA LEU A 40 2.80 11.29 -16.30
C LEU A 40 1.31 11.27 -15.98
N THR A 41 0.48 11.20 -17.01
CA THR A 41 -0.95 11.11 -16.79
C THR A 41 -1.36 9.68 -16.54
N LYS A 42 -2.55 9.50 -15.98
CA LYS A 42 -3.07 8.16 -15.75
C LYS A 42 -3.21 7.40 -17.06
N LYS A 43 -3.61 8.10 -18.11
CA LYS A 43 -3.73 7.46 -19.42
C LYS A 43 -2.39 6.92 -19.87
N GLU A 44 -1.36 7.74 -19.73
CA GLU A 44 -0.03 7.31 -20.11
C GLU A 44 0.47 6.14 -19.28
N LEU A 45 0.19 6.18 -18.00
CA LEU A 45 0.59 5.08 -17.15
C LEU A 45 -0.13 3.80 -17.55
N ALA A 46 -1.42 3.89 -17.83
CA ALA A 46 -2.19 2.73 -18.26
C ALA A 46 -1.60 2.16 -19.56
N GLU A 47 -1.20 3.04 -20.48
CA GLU A 47 -0.58 2.58 -21.69
C GLU A 47 0.72 1.83 -21.43
N ARG A 48 1.54 2.35 -20.52
CA ARG A 48 2.78 1.69 -20.19
C ARG A 48 2.53 0.31 -19.56
N MET A 49 1.45 0.20 -18.81
CA MET A 49 1.13 -1.06 -18.16
C MET A 49 0.41 -2.03 -19.11
N GLY A 50 -0.05 -1.53 -20.24
CA GLY A 50 -0.80 -2.37 -21.16
C GLY A 50 -2.19 -2.69 -20.64
N VAL A 51 -2.77 -1.77 -19.88
CA VAL A 51 -4.12 -1.97 -19.35
C VAL A 51 -4.98 -0.77 -19.74
N SER A 52 -6.29 -0.93 -19.59
CA SER A 52 -7.18 0.17 -19.88
C SER A 52 -7.11 1.21 -18.78
N PRO A 53 -7.45 2.47 -19.08
CA PRO A 53 -7.51 3.48 -18.04
C PRO A 53 -8.48 3.11 -16.91
N GLN A 54 -9.57 2.43 -17.25
CA GLN A 54 -10.53 2.02 -16.24
C GLN A 54 -9.90 1.00 -15.28
N ARG A 55 -9.13 0.08 -15.82
CA ARG A 55 -8.48 -0.91 -14.97
C ARG A 55 -7.46 -0.24 -14.06
N LEU A 56 -6.72 0.71 -14.59
CA LEU A 56 -5.75 1.44 -13.77
C LEU A 56 -6.48 2.20 -12.67
N ALA A 57 -7.57 2.86 -13.00
CA ALA A 57 -8.34 3.58 -12.00
C ALA A 57 -8.79 2.64 -10.89
N ASN A 58 -9.22 1.43 -11.26
CA ASN A 58 -9.63 0.46 -10.27
C ASN A 58 -8.47 0.03 -9.40
N LEU A 59 -7.31 -0.15 -9.99
CA LEU A 59 -6.13 -0.55 -9.22
C LEU A 59 -5.72 0.52 -8.24
N LEU A 60 -5.85 1.78 -8.62
CA LEU A 60 -5.45 2.88 -7.75
C LEU A 60 -6.53 3.26 -6.75
N ASN A 61 -7.65 2.59 -6.79
CA ASN A 61 -8.77 2.92 -5.93
C ASN A 61 -8.76 2.12 -4.63
N THR A 62 -7.64 2.14 -3.96
CA THR A 62 -7.46 1.57 -2.63
C THR A 62 -8.21 0.26 -2.41
N GLN A 63 -7.89 -0.71 -3.24
CA GLN A 63 -8.52 -2.02 -3.09
C GLN A 63 -7.74 -2.84 -2.08
N PRO A 64 -8.38 -3.33 -1.04
CA PRO A 64 -7.65 -4.11 -0.02
C PRO A 64 -7.15 -5.45 -0.56
N ASN A 65 -7.64 -5.88 -1.69
CA ASN A 65 -7.17 -7.14 -2.24
C ASN A 65 -6.23 -6.93 -3.42
N MET A 66 -5.56 -5.79 -3.47
CA MET A 66 -4.55 -5.55 -4.48
C MET A 66 -3.44 -6.59 -4.34
N THR A 67 -3.05 -7.20 -5.44
CA THR A 67 -2.03 -8.23 -5.39
C THR A 67 -0.65 -7.62 -5.52
N LEU A 68 0.35 -8.35 -5.05
CA LEU A 68 1.72 -7.90 -5.22
C LEU A 68 2.09 -7.79 -6.68
N LYS A 69 1.49 -8.63 -7.53
CA LYS A 69 1.74 -8.54 -8.95
C LYS A 69 1.25 -7.20 -9.50
N SER A 70 0.09 -6.75 -9.06
CA SER A 70 -0.42 -5.44 -9.48
C SER A 70 0.51 -4.34 -9.04
N VAL A 71 1.00 -4.42 -7.80
CA VAL A 71 1.94 -3.43 -7.30
C VAL A 71 3.20 -3.43 -8.15
N ALA A 72 3.70 -4.61 -8.50
CA ALA A 72 4.89 -4.71 -9.31
C ALA A 72 4.68 -4.15 -10.71
N GLN A 73 3.49 -4.35 -11.27
CA GLN A 73 3.19 -3.80 -12.59
C GLN A 73 3.22 -2.28 -12.58
N ILE A 74 2.65 -1.69 -11.54
CA ILE A 74 2.66 -0.25 -11.41
C ILE A 74 4.10 0.25 -11.24
N ALA A 75 4.86 -0.41 -10.37
CA ALA A 75 6.24 0.01 -10.13
C ALA A 75 7.08 -0.09 -11.38
N LEU A 76 6.89 -1.16 -12.13
CA LEU A 76 7.63 -1.34 -13.36
C LEU A 76 7.31 -0.23 -14.36
N ALA A 77 6.03 0.10 -14.50
CA ALA A 77 5.62 1.13 -15.44
C ALA A 77 6.10 2.50 -15.02
N LEU A 78 6.23 2.74 -13.72
CA LEU A 78 6.74 4.02 -13.22
C LEU A 78 8.26 4.06 -13.18
N GLY A 79 8.90 2.92 -13.35
CA GLY A 79 10.36 2.87 -13.29
C GLY A 79 10.88 3.04 -11.89
N ILE A 80 10.13 2.60 -10.90
CA ILE A 80 10.53 2.73 -9.51
C ILE A 80 10.59 1.37 -8.86
N ARG A 81 11.24 1.34 -7.72
CA ARG A 81 11.25 0.15 -6.89
C ARG A 81 10.54 0.49 -5.59
N VAL A 82 9.55 -0.29 -5.24
CA VAL A 82 8.85 -0.11 -3.97
C VAL A 82 9.64 -0.84 -2.91
N GLU A 83 9.98 -0.12 -1.86
CA GLU A 83 10.74 -0.72 -0.78
C GLU A 83 9.82 -0.97 0.41
N PHE A 84 10.13 -2.01 1.12
CA PHE A 84 9.35 -2.40 2.28
C PHE A 84 10.19 -2.24 3.53
N SER A 85 9.60 -1.71 4.55
CA SER A 85 10.26 -1.60 5.82
C SER A 85 9.21 -1.89 6.88
N SER A 86 9.69 -2.12 8.07
CA SER A 86 8.78 -2.42 9.14
C SER A 86 9.21 -1.71 10.40
N GLU A 87 8.26 -1.49 11.25
CA GLU A 87 8.53 -0.88 12.54
C GLU A 87 7.49 -1.42 13.51
N PRO A 88 7.78 -1.43 14.81
CA PRO A 88 6.80 -1.91 15.76
C PRO A 88 5.53 -1.08 15.69
N ALA A 89 4.40 -1.75 15.73
CA ALA A 89 3.12 -1.07 15.73
C ALA A 89 2.81 -0.47 17.08
N PHE A 90 3.52 -0.94 18.12
CA PHE A 90 3.32 -0.44 19.47
C PHE A 90 4.56 0.28 19.92
N SER A 91 4.52 0.83 21.10
CA SER A 91 5.67 1.55 21.57
C SER A 91 6.89 0.64 21.60
N SER A 92 8.04 1.24 21.52
CA SER A 92 9.25 0.52 21.29
C SER A 92 9.54 -0.52 22.34
N GLU A 93 9.16 -0.30 23.54
CA GLU A 93 9.46 -1.27 24.56
C GLU A 93 8.44 -2.38 24.53
N GLY A 94 7.65 -2.44 23.54
CA GLY A 94 6.68 -3.50 23.47
C GLY A 94 7.33 -4.85 23.38
N PRO A 95 6.60 -5.87 23.74
CA PRO A 95 7.15 -7.22 23.76
C PRO A 95 7.50 -7.75 22.38
N LEU A 96 7.10 -7.06 21.38
CA LEU A 96 7.34 -7.55 20.03
C LEU A 96 8.80 -7.74 19.72
N GLN A 97 9.62 -6.88 20.22
CA GLN A 97 10.98 -7.06 19.92
C GLN A 97 11.59 -8.07 20.78
N ALA A 98 10.98 -8.49 21.74
CA ALA A 98 11.56 -9.51 22.47
C ALA A 98 11.64 -10.71 21.63
N ARG A 99 11.45 -10.85 20.94
CA ARG A 99 11.63 -11.86 20.44
C ARG A 99 11.94 -12.27 19.96
#